data_532bce124a5522665d7ed3c4ced92b61
#
_entry.id   532bce124a5522665d7ed3c4ced92b61
#
_cell.length_a   1.000
_cell.length_b   1.000
_cell.length_c   1.000
_cell.angle_alpha   90.00
_cell.angle_beta   90.00
_cell.angle_gamma   90.00
#
_symmetry.space_group_name_H-M   'P 1'
#
loop_
_entity.id
_entity.type
_entity.pdbx_description
1 polymer ?
#
loop_
_entity_poly.entity_id
_entity_poly.type
_entity_poly.pdbx_seq_one_letter_code
_entity_poly.pdbx_strand_id
1 'polypeptide(L)'
;AFYHRLWWPDLVLIKRDAFRFHLPTKHHLIERLSAGELPQWFPYDALGRPFIGGTHTGVFHPFTALYVLLPVPDAYRASTLISCLLGALGAFALGRMLNLSRAGALLAGIAFALAGHAVSMTDNIVYLYSLCALPLFCLGIEKTLRNRIAWAALPAVVWATVFLIGDVQTGYYYTFIALAWCWARAPGPWLNTGLRLMLIGCLAALLAGIQLGPAWAVFASSDRTQPALFHEQALHWSTHPLRVATVLASPVGEYKDLPDIGRFFFGNPQRPWSVWAESLYLGVPVAGLAFLGAWQRRDLRVLALLGTLALVLALGRYGGLYDVFYQVMPLWSAFRYPEKLMGVVSFALAMLAGAGLDSLRTGWFRPAAWIAAATVCACAWLGLHTDTAGVWAAAEFGAPAPLARSVTESAAWAFLFSAVAALGVGLAVFGARHERLRGAWPVAIIVAIATLDL
;
A
#
# COMPACT_ATOMS: atom_id res chain seq x y z
N ALA A 1 -14.50 8.45 11.23
CA ALA A 1 -15.59 7.52 10.98
C ALA A 1 -15.06 6.12 10.64
N PHE A 2 -14.24 5.94 9.58
CA PHE A 2 -13.78 4.62 9.13
C PHE A 2 -13.05 3.82 10.22
N TYR A 3 -12.07 4.41 10.87
CA TYR A 3 -11.32 3.76 11.95
C TYR A 3 -11.96 3.95 13.35
N HIS A 4 -13.28 4.25 13.45
CA HIS A 4 -13.91 4.59 14.73
C HIS A 4 -13.75 3.50 15.80
N ARG A 5 -13.73 2.21 15.43
CA ARG A 5 -13.53 1.10 16.37
C ARG A 5 -12.14 1.10 17.02
N LEU A 6 -11.12 1.70 16.37
CA LEU A 6 -9.81 1.85 16.98
C LEU A 6 -9.75 2.88 18.11
N TRP A 7 -10.80 3.70 18.27
CA TRP A 7 -10.93 4.66 19.37
C TRP A 7 -11.53 4.04 20.63
N TRP A 8 -12.08 2.83 20.53
CA TRP A 8 -12.74 2.16 21.65
C TRP A 8 -11.69 1.45 22.50
N PRO A 9 -11.55 1.79 23.81
CA PRO A 9 -10.47 1.26 24.66
C PRO A 9 -10.53 -0.24 24.86
N ASP A 10 -11.72 -0.84 24.78
CA ASP A 10 -11.97 -2.26 25.04
C ASP A 10 -11.70 -3.17 23.82
N LEU A 11 -11.36 -2.58 22.65
CA LEU A 11 -11.08 -3.34 21.45
C LEU A 11 -9.59 -3.45 21.20
N VAL A 12 -9.10 -4.66 20.97
CA VAL A 12 -7.72 -4.97 20.61
C VAL A 12 -7.66 -5.53 19.19
N LEU A 13 -6.66 -5.08 18.43
CA LEU A 13 -6.37 -5.68 17.12
C LEU A 13 -5.73 -7.06 17.33
N ILE A 14 -6.49 -8.12 17.06
CA ILE A 14 -6.05 -9.51 17.31
C ILE A 14 -5.76 -10.29 16.04
N LYS A 15 -5.79 -9.64 14.87
CA LYS A 15 -5.69 -10.32 13.59
C LYS A 15 -4.23 -10.57 13.23
N ARG A 16 -3.95 -11.79 12.72
CA ARG A 16 -2.66 -12.19 12.11
C ARG A 16 -1.44 -11.77 12.94
N ASP A 17 -0.55 -10.98 12.32
CA ASP A 17 0.74 -10.58 12.90
C ASP A 17 0.60 -9.63 14.09
N ALA A 18 -0.48 -8.85 14.17
CA ALA A 18 -0.74 -8.01 15.33
C ALA A 18 -0.74 -8.83 16.63
N PHE A 19 -1.53 -9.90 16.67
CA PHE A 19 -1.65 -10.75 17.86
C PHE A 19 -0.48 -11.74 18.01
N ARG A 20 -0.10 -12.42 16.91
CA ARG A 20 0.88 -13.51 16.99
C ARG A 20 2.31 -13.04 17.14
N PHE A 21 2.61 -11.83 16.66
CA PHE A 21 3.98 -11.34 16.57
C PHE A 21 4.18 -9.99 17.25
N HIS A 22 3.44 -8.94 16.84
CA HIS A 22 3.73 -7.58 17.28
C HIS A 22 3.42 -7.34 18.74
N LEU A 23 2.25 -7.73 19.24
CA LEU A 23 1.88 -7.52 20.63
C LEU A 23 2.82 -8.27 21.60
N PRO A 24 3.11 -9.58 21.44
CA PRO A 24 4.07 -10.29 22.29
C PRO A 24 5.48 -9.70 22.24
N THR A 25 5.94 -9.34 21.02
CA THR A 25 7.26 -8.74 20.83
C THR A 25 7.39 -7.40 21.56
N LYS A 26 6.34 -6.55 21.48
CA LYS A 26 6.32 -5.25 22.17
C LYS A 26 6.17 -5.41 23.67
N HIS A 27 5.41 -6.38 24.14
CA HIS A 27 5.30 -6.69 25.56
C HIS A 27 6.66 -7.06 26.15
N HIS A 28 7.37 -7.99 25.49
CA HIS A 28 8.73 -8.37 25.90
C HIS A 28 9.71 -7.18 25.87
N LEU A 29 9.62 -6.32 24.83
CA LEU A 29 10.45 -5.12 24.76
C LEU A 29 10.25 -4.22 25.99
N ILE A 30 9.01 -3.94 26.36
CA ILE A 30 8.69 -3.04 27.46
C ILE A 30 9.07 -3.66 28.81
N GLU A 31 8.82 -4.95 29.00
CA GLU A 31 9.23 -5.69 30.18
C GLU A 31 10.75 -5.56 30.42
N ARG A 32 11.56 -5.79 29.39
CA ARG A 32 13.03 -5.69 29.50
C ARG A 32 13.51 -4.25 29.71
N LEU A 33 12.93 -3.29 28.97
CA LEU A 33 13.26 -1.87 29.15
C LEU A 33 12.92 -1.37 30.56
N SER A 34 11.79 -1.83 31.14
CA SER A 34 11.40 -1.49 32.52
C SER A 34 12.38 -2.08 33.56
N ALA A 35 13.04 -3.19 33.22
CA ALA A 35 14.11 -3.77 34.03
C ALA A 35 15.49 -3.09 33.80
N GLY A 36 15.56 -2.04 32.97
CA GLY A 36 16.80 -1.36 32.59
C GLY A 36 17.67 -2.13 31.59
N GLU A 37 17.09 -3.10 30.87
CA GLU A 37 17.82 -3.97 29.97
C GLU A 37 17.37 -3.78 28.53
N LEU A 38 18.32 -3.75 27.59
CA LEU A 38 18.04 -3.79 26.17
C LEU A 38 17.96 -5.24 25.72
N PRO A 39 16.78 -5.74 25.25
CA PRO A 39 16.62 -7.16 24.91
C PRO A 39 17.47 -7.55 23.70
N GLN A 40 18.32 -8.58 23.87
CA GLN A 40 19.13 -9.16 22.78
C GLN A 40 18.47 -10.38 22.17
N TRP A 41 17.68 -11.12 22.95
CA TRP A 41 17.09 -12.40 22.61
C TRP A 41 15.61 -12.44 22.91
N PHE A 42 14.81 -13.06 22.02
CA PHE A 42 13.38 -13.31 22.20
C PHE A 42 13.17 -14.81 22.38
N PRO A 43 12.88 -15.30 23.59
CA PRO A 43 12.84 -16.73 23.87
C PRO A 43 11.52 -17.41 23.50
N TYR A 44 10.46 -16.65 23.21
CA TYR A 44 9.10 -17.17 23.11
C TYR A 44 8.67 -17.61 21.70
N ASP A 45 9.59 -17.65 20.75
CA ASP A 45 9.29 -17.99 19.36
C ASP A 45 10.39 -18.89 18.78
N ALA A 46 10.00 -20.05 18.21
CA ALA A 46 10.87 -20.98 17.46
C ALA A 46 12.22 -21.31 18.15
N LEU A 47 12.20 -21.66 19.43
CA LEU A 47 13.41 -21.92 20.28
C LEU A 47 14.23 -20.66 20.60
N GLY A 48 13.70 -19.50 20.31
CA GLY A 48 14.32 -18.22 20.49
C GLY A 48 14.97 -17.65 19.24
N ARG A 49 15.06 -16.33 19.18
CA ARG A 49 15.65 -15.60 18.06
C ARG A 49 16.30 -14.30 18.48
N PRO A 50 17.28 -13.78 17.71
CA PRO A 50 17.84 -12.46 17.93
C PRO A 50 16.75 -11.39 17.96
N PHE A 51 16.76 -10.51 18.97
CA PHE A 51 15.72 -9.50 19.12
C PHE A 51 16.02 -8.26 18.28
N ILE A 52 17.15 -7.60 18.51
CA ILE A 52 17.53 -6.39 17.76
C ILE A 52 17.80 -6.72 16.30
N GLY A 53 18.59 -7.73 16.01
CA GLY A 53 18.89 -8.17 14.65
C GLY A 53 17.69 -8.73 13.89
N GLY A 54 16.64 -9.14 14.59
CA GLY A 54 15.38 -9.62 14.04
C GLY A 54 14.49 -8.55 13.39
N THR A 55 14.98 -7.42 13.08
CA THR A 55 14.45 -6.19 12.43
C THR A 55 13.02 -5.78 12.83
N HIS A 56 12.01 -6.63 12.64
CA HIS A 56 10.57 -6.33 12.84
C HIS A 56 10.18 -6.00 14.30
N THR A 57 11.13 -5.97 15.21
CA THR A 57 10.90 -5.59 16.60
C THR A 57 10.72 -4.08 16.79
N GLY A 58 11.31 -3.27 15.89
CA GLY A 58 11.20 -1.82 15.88
C GLY A 58 11.69 -1.17 17.18
N VAL A 59 12.77 -1.70 17.79
CA VAL A 59 13.30 -1.26 19.10
C VAL A 59 13.64 0.22 19.10
N PHE A 60 14.33 0.68 18.06
CA PHE A 60 14.83 2.05 17.94
C PHE A 60 13.88 2.99 17.17
N HIS A 61 12.69 2.50 16.80
CA HIS A 61 11.72 3.34 16.10
C HIS A 61 11.05 4.32 17.09
N PRO A 62 10.73 5.56 16.67
CA PRO A 62 10.07 6.55 17.54
C PRO A 62 8.78 6.05 18.19
N PHE A 63 8.04 5.12 17.57
CA PHE A 63 6.86 4.51 18.18
C PHE A 63 7.15 3.73 19.46
N THR A 64 8.39 3.33 19.71
CA THR A 64 8.76 2.69 20.98
C THR A 64 8.43 3.58 22.17
N ALA A 65 8.51 4.91 22.03
CA ALA A 65 8.08 5.85 23.06
C ALA A 65 6.59 5.70 23.42
N LEU A 66 5.73 5.40 22.44
CA LEU A 66 4.30 5.16 22.70
C LEU A 66 4.10 3.92 23.58
N TYR A 67 4.86 2.86 23.31
CA TYR A 67 4.78 1.61 24.08
C TYR A 67 5.36 1.76 25.50
N VAL A 68 6.27 2.69 25.73
CA VAL A 68 6.74 3.04 27.08
C VAL A 68 5.68 3.83 27.86
N LEU A 69 4.90 4.67 27.17
CA LEU A 69 3.95 5.60 27.79
C LEU A 69 2.54 5.04 27.94
N LEU A 70 2.15 4.06 27.11
CA LEU A 70 0.80 3.52 27.03
C LEU A 70 0.80 1.99 27.17
N PRO A 71 -0.30 1.38 27.63
CA PRO A 71 -0.47 -0.07 27.52
C PRO A 71 -0.23 -0.55 26.08
N VAL A 72 0.40 -1.71 25.92
CA VAL A 72 0.83 -2.23 24.61
C VAL A 72 -0.27 -2.24 23.55
N PRO A 73 -1.52 -2.67 23.86
CA PRO A 73 -2.62 -2.62 22.89
C PRO A 73 -2.98 -1.20 22.45
N ASP A 74 -2.95 -0.25 23.39
CA ASP A 74 -3.27 1.16 23.13
C ASP A 74 -2.18 1.83 22.30
N ALA A 75 -0.92 1.55 22.61
CA ALA A 75 0.24 2.01 21.85
C ALA A 75 0.19 1.47 20.40
N TYR A 76 -0.23 0.21 20.20
CA TYR A 76 -0.41 -0.37 18.87
C TYR A 76 -1.50 0.36 18.08
N ARG A 77 -2.66 0.62 18.71
CA ARG A 77 -3.75 1.40 18.10
C ARG A 77 -3.31 2.81 17.74
N ALA A 78 -2.64 3.51 18.67
CA ALA A 78 -2.12 4.85 18.44
C ALA A 78 -1.11 4.86 17.28
N SER A 79 -0.18 3.90 17.24
CA SER A 79 0.79 3.75 16.16
C SER A 79 0.11 3.54 14.80
N THR A 80 -0.95 2.73 14.76
CA THR A 80 -1.75 2.48 13.56
C THR A 80 -2.42 3.77 13.07
N LEU A 81 -3.12 4.48 13.95
CA LEU A 81 -3.81 5.74 13.62
C LEU A 81 -2.83 6.83 13.19
N ILE A 82 -1.70 6.97 13.88
CA ILE A 82 -0.64 7.92 13.52
C ILE A 82 -0.09 7.58 12.13
N SER A 83 0.17 6.31 11.83
CA SER A 83 0.65 5.89 10.50
C SER A 83 -0.34 6.28 9.40
N CYS A 84 -1.62 5.94 9.55
CA CYS A 84 -2.65 6.31 8.57
C CYS A 84 -2.78 7.83 8.39
N LEU A 85 -2.71 8.58 9.48
CA LEU A 85 -2.76 10.04 9.45
C LEU A 85 -1.53 10.63 8.75
N LEU A 86 -0.33 10.11 9.02
CA LEU A 86 0.90 10.50 8.34
C LEU A 86 0.81 10.24 6.84
N GLY A 87 0.26 9.09 6.44
CA GLY A 87 0.04 8.75 5.03
C GLY A 87 -0.92 9.73 4.35
N ALA A 88 -2.07 10.01 4.97
CA ALA A 88 -3.07 10.95 4.46
C ALA A 88 -2.51 12.36 4.32
N LEU A 89 -1.91 12.89 5.39
CA LEU A 89 -1.32 14.23 5.42
C LEU A 89 -0.11 14.35 4.51
N GLY A 90 0.72 13.30 4.44
CA GLY A 90 1.87 13.22 3.53
C GLY A 90 1.43 13.28 2.06
N ALA A 91 0.42 12.49 1.68
CA ALA A 91 -0.13 12.50 0.33
C ALA A 91 -0.80 13.84 -0.01
N PHE A 92 -1.54 14.42 0.95
CA PHE A 92 -2.09 15.77 0.80
C PHE A 92 -0.97 16.81 0.57
N ALA A 93 0.05 16.83 1.43
CA ALA A 93 1.15 17.79 1.35
C ALA A 93 1.97 17.63 0.06
N LEU A 94 2.23 16.37 -0.35
CA LEU A 94 2.87 16.06 -1.64
C LEU A 94 1.99 16.54 -2.80
N GLY A 95 0.69 16.29 -2.77
CA GLY A 95 -0.26 16.78 -3.79
C GLY A 95 -0.20 18.30 -3.91
N ARG A 96 -0.20 19.02 -2.79
CA ARG A 96 -0.03 20.49 -2.80
C ARG A 96 1.31 20.94 -3.39
N MET A 97 2.39 20.19 -3.07
CA MET A 97 3.73 20.46 -3.64
C MET A 97 3.78 20.20 -5.15
N LEU A 98 2.96 19.25 -5.64
CA LEU A 98 2.80 18.92 -7.06
C LEU A 98 1.75 19.81 -7.77
N ASN A 99 1.36 20.92 -7.15
CA ASN A 99 0.39 21.90 -7.66
C ASN A 99 -1.03 21.31 -7.89
N LEU A 100 -1.42 20.31 -7.10
CA LEU A 100 -2.83 19.91 -7.06
C LEU A 100 -3.66 20.96 -6.30
N SER A 101 -4.93 21.10 -6.67
CA SER A 101 -5.90 21.90 -5.89
C SER A 101 -6.03 21.34 -4.45
N ARG A 102 -6.67 22.09 -3.57
CA ARG A 102 -6.97 21.57 -2.22
C ARG A 102 -7.85 20.33 -2.27
N ALA A 103 -8.82 20.30 -3.17
CA ALA A 103 -9.73 19.17 -3.34
C ALA A 103 -9.01 17.95 -3.93
N GLY A 104 -8.17 18.14 -4.97
CA GLY A 104 -7.38 17.07 -5.56
C GLY A 104 -6.38 16.48 -4.56
N ALA A 105 -5.68 17.33 -3.80
CA ALA A 105 -4.77 16.87 -2.76
C ALA A 105 -5.51 16.15 -1.61
N LEU A 106 -6.71 16.61 -1.22
CA LEU A 106 -7.54 15.95 -0.22
C LEU A 106 -8.00 14.57 -0.69
N LEU A 107 -8.47 14.46 -1.93
CA LEU A 107 -8.84 13.17 -2.51
C LEU A 107 -7.64 12.21 -2.52
N ALA A 108 -6.45 12.68 -2.93
CA ALA A 108 -5.24 11.87 -2.92
C ALA A 108 -4.91 11.34 -1.51
N GLY A 109 -5.03 12.20 -0.48
CA GLY A 109 -4.80 11.81 0.90
C GLY A 109 -5.81 10.78 1.42
N ILE A 110 -7.09 11.00 1.16
CA ILE A 110 -8.18 10.08 1.57
C ILE A 110 -8.04 8.75 0.83
N ALA A 111 -7.91 8.78 -0.50
CA ALA A 111 -7.82 7.57 -1.31
C ALA A 111 -6.60 6.72 -0.93
N PHE A 112 -5.48 7.34 -0.59
CA PHE A 112 -4.30 6.60 -0.15
C PHE A 112 -4.47 5.97 1.23
N ALA A 113 -4.98 6.73 2.21
CA ALA A 113 -5.13 6.23 3.58
C ALA A 113 -6.23 5.19 3.75
N LEU A 114 -7.27 5.23 2.90
CA LEU A 114 -8.38 4.28 2.89
C LEU A 114 -8.23 3.19 1.81
N ALA A 115 -7.14 3.21 1.02
CA ALA A 115 -6.86 2.14 0.07
C ALA A 115 -6.91 0.77 0.75
N GLY A 116 -7.57 -0.20 0.15
CA GLY A 116 -7.73 -1.54 0.71
C GLY A 116 -6.39 -2.16 1.12
N HIS A 117 -5.31 -1.92 0.37
CA HIS A 117 -3.97 -2.36 0.74
C HIS A 117 -3.49 -1.72 2.06
N ALA A 118 -3.69 -0.40 2.25
CA ALA A 118 -3.28 0.29 3.48
C ALA A 118 -4.11 -0.19 4.69
N VAL A 119 -5.43 -0.34 4.49
CA VAL A 119 -6.34 -0.89 5.53
C VAL A 119 -5.94 -2.31 5.90
N SER A 120 -5.59 -3.14 4.93
CA SER A 120 -5.14 -4.51 5.16
C SER A 120 -3.88 -4.59 6.01
N MET A 121 -2.99 -3.58 5.92
CA MET A 121 -1.74 -3.55 6.70
C MET A 121 -1.92 -3.11 8.16
N THR A 122 -3.13 -2.82 8.62
CA THR A 122 -3.38 -2.46 10.04
C THR A 122 -3.07 -3.61 11.02
N ASP A 123 -3.03 -4.83 10.54
CA ASP A 123 -2.59 -6.01 11.29
C ASP A 123 -1.05 -6.14 11.38
N ASN A 124 -0.31 -5.32 10.61
CA ASN A 124 1.15 -5.31 10.59
C ASN A 124 1.70 -3.89 10.56
N ILE A 125 1.98 -3.35 11.74
CA ILE A 125 2.42 -1.96 11.93
C ILE A 125 3.71 -1.62 11.16
N VAL A 126 4.58 -2.60 10.94
CA VAL A 126 5.86 -2.42 10.23
C VAL A 126 5.60 -2.03 8.78
N TYR A 127 4.74 -2.80 8.10
CA TYR A 127 4.41 -2.54 6.69
C TYR A 127 3.46 -1.35 6.52
N LEU A 128 2.53 -1.16 7.46
CA LEU A 128 1.64 -0.01 7.45
C LEU A 128 2.42 1.30 7.54
N TYR A 129 3.34 1.39 8.52
CA TYR A 129 4.17 2.59 8.68
C TYR A 129 5.01 2.85 7.43
N SER A 130 5.69 1.83 6.93
CA SER A 130 6.57 1.95 5.76
C SER A 130 5.81 2.40 4.52
N LEU A 131 4.58 1.90 4.32
CA LEU A 131 3.71 2.34 3.25
C LEU A 131 3.29 3.81 3.45
N CYS A 132 2.81 4.15 4.64
CA CYS A 132 2.29 5.48 4.95
C CYS A 132 3.37 6.57 4.99
N ALA A 133 4.63 6.21 5.21
CA ALA A 133 5.77 7.12 5.15
C ALA A 133 6.16 7.52 3.71
N LEU A 134 5.77 6.73 2.69
CA LEU A 134 6.15 6.94 1.29
C LEU A 134 5.79 8.34 0.74
N PRO A 135 4.59 8.90 0.94
CA PRO A 135 4.30 10.24 0.45
C PRO A 135 5.19 11.32 1.07
N LEU A 136 5.51 11.19 2.37
CA LEU A 136 6.42 12.13 3.05
C LEU A 136 7.86 12.00 2.54
N PHE A 137 8.31 10.80 2.23
CA PHE A 137 9.60 10.57 1.59
C PHE A 137 9.67 11.27 0.23
N CYS A 138 8.68 11.07 -0.64
CA CYS A 138 8.61 11.74 -1.95
C CYS A 138 8.52 13.27 -1.80
N LEU A 139 7.74 13.78 -0.84
CA LEU A 139 7.68 15.20 -0.51
C LEU A 139 9.05 15.76 -0.11
N GLY A 140 9.78 15.03 0.71
CA GLY A 140 11.13 15.39 1.14
C GLY A 140 12.11 15.47 -0.02
N ILE A 141 12.09 14.49 -0.92
CA ILE A 141 12.90 14.51 -2.15
C ILE A 141 12.53 15.72 -3.02
N GLU A 142 11.24 15.94 -3.31
CA GLU A 142 10.78 17.07 -4.13
C GLU A 142 11.24 18.41 -3.54
N LYS A 143 11.13 18.59 -2.21
CA LYS A 143 11.64 19.79 -1.52
C LYS A 143 13.15 19.92 -1.62
N THR A 144 13.90 18.83 -1.48
CA THR A 144 15.36 18.85 -1.60
C THR A 144 15.81 19.21 -3.02
N LEU A 145 15.09 18.74 -4.03
CA LEU A 145 15.40 19.06 -5.43
C LEU A 145 15.13 20.53 -5.77
N ARG A 146 14.07 21.12 -5.25
CA ARG A 146 13.61 22.47 -5.61
C ARG A 146 14.08 23.57 -4.67
N ASN A 147 14.42 23.21 -3.44
CA ASN A 147 14.73 24.17 -2.40
C ASN A 147 16.16 24.01 -1.86
N ARG A 148 16.36 24.42 -0.61
CA ARG A 148 17.65 24.33 0.07
C ARG A 148 18.02 22.89 0.40
N ILE A 149 19.31 22.58 0.38
CA ILE A 149 19.88 21.26 0.72
C ILE A 149 19.48 20.79 2.13
N ALA A 150 19.20 21.72 3.05
CA ALA A 150 18.72 21.38 4.40
C ALA A 150 17.44 20.51 4.41
N TRP A 151 16.63 20.58 3.34
CA TRP A 151 15.47 19.70 3.20
C TRP A 151 15.83 18.23 3.01
N ALA A 152 17.11 17.90 2.72
CA ALA A 152 17.58 16.52 2.67
C ALA A 152 17.40 15.76 4.01
N ALA A 153 17.33 16.48 5.12
CA ALA A 153 17.04 15.90 6.43
C ALA A 153 15.68 15.20 6.48
N LEU A 154 14.63 15.75 5.81
CA LEU A 154 13.30 15.16 5.86
C LEU A 154 13.25 13.75 5.22
N PRO A 155 13.63 13.54 3.95
CA PRO A 155 13.61 12.20 3.36
C PRO A 155 14.62 11.26 4.03
N ALA A 156 15.73 11.76 4.56
CA ALA A 156 16.71 10.95 5.28
C ALA A 156 16.12 10.40 6.60
N VAL A 157 15.46 11.23 7.40
CA VAL A 157 14.78 10.81 8.63
C VAL A 157 13.66 9.83 8.31
N VAL A 158 12.79 10.15 7.34
CA VAL A 158 11.70 9.26 6.94
C VAL A 158 12.25 7.90 6.49
N TRP A 159 13.30 7.89 5.69
CA TRP A 159 13.92 6.65 5.24
C TRP A 159 14.55 5.85 6.38
N ALA A 160 15.27 6.54 7.28
CA ALA A 160 15.83 5.90 8.47
C ALA A 160 14.75 5.25 9.35
N THR A 161 13.61 5.93 9.57
CA THR A 161 12.52 5.36 10.37
C THR A 161 11.87 4.13 9.74
N VAL A 162 11.87 4.00 8.40
CA VAL A 162 11.46 2.76 7.71
C VAL A 162 12.41 1.59 8.03
N PHE A 163 13.71 1.84 8.11
CA PHE A 163 14.66 0.81 8.56
C PHE A 163 14.52 0.53 10.06
N LEU A 164 14.33 1.55 10.87
CA LEU A 164 14.22 1.42 12.33
C LEU A 164 12.94 0.70 12.77
N ILE A 165 11.83 0.78 11.99
CA ILE A 165 10.64 -0.02 12.29
C ILE A 165 10.83 -1.48 11.89
N GLY A 166 11.79 -1.75 10.99
CA GLY A 166 12.22 -3.08 10.61
C GLY A 166 11.86 -3.52 9.19
N ASP A 167 11.37 -2.62 8.34
CA ASP A 167 11.03 -2.93 6.96
C ASP A 167 12.18 -2.60 5.99
N VAL A 168 13.22 -3.41 6.05
CA VAL A 168 14.40 -3.26 5.18
C VAL A 168 14.03 -3.38 3.70
N GLN A 169 13.05 -4.25 3.37
CA GLN A 169 12.60 -4.45 1.99
C GLN A 169 11.95 -3.19 1.41
N THR A 170 11.02 -2.56 2.11
CA THR A 170 10.41 -1.30 1.64
C THR A 170 11.43 -0.17 1.65
N GLY A 171 12.33 -0.13 2.63
CA GLY A 171 13.46 0.80 2.63
C GLY A 171 14.33 0.66 1.38
N TYR A 172 14.57 -0.57 0.93
CA TYR A 172 15.27 -0.84 -0.33
C TYR A 172 14.46 -0.37 -1.55
N TYR A 173 13.15 -0.56 -1.58
CA TYR A 173 12.30 -0.05 -2.67
C TYR A 173 12.30 1.48 -2.75
N TYR A 174 12.47 2.17 -1.64
CA TYR A 174 12.60 3.62 -1.62
C TYR A 174 13.80 4.12 -2.44
N THR A 175 14.86 3.32 -2.57
CA THR A 175 16.00 3.64 -3.45
C THR A 175 15.54 3.80 -4.90
N PHE A 176 14.79 2.84 -5.42
CA PHE A 176 14.30 2.87 -6.80
C PHE A 176 13.28 4.00 -7.02
N ILE A 177 12.41 4.22 -6.03
CA ILE A 177 11.44 5.32 -6.07
C ILE A 177 12.18 6.66 -6.10
N ALA A 178 13.22 6.85 -5.26
CA ALA A 178 14.04 8.06 -5.25
C ALA A 178 14.75 8.30 -6.59
N LEU A 179 15.36 7.26 -7.15
CA LEU A 179 16.03 7.32 -8.45
C LEU A 179 15.07 7.70 -9.57
N ALA A 180 13.91 7.02 -9.65
CA ALA A 180 12.90 7.31 -10.66
C ALA A 180 12.30 8.72 -10.48
N TRP A 181 12.06 9.14 -9.23
CA TRP A 181 11.56 10.47 -8.93
C TRP A 181 12.54 11.55 -9.35
N CYS A 182 13.82 11.39 -9.01
CA CYS A 182 14.86 12.32 -9.39
C CYS A 182 15.08 12.33 -10.91
N TRP A 183 15.07 11.15 -11.56
CA TRP A 183 15.19 11.06 -13.01
C TRP A 183 14.11 11.87 -13.74
N ALA A 184 12.88 11.83 -13.24
CA ALA A 184 11.76 12.49 -13.89
C ALA A 184 11.61 13.97 -13.52
N ARG A 185 12.14 14.40 -12.36
CA ARG A 185 11.79 15.69 -11.78
C ARG A 185 12.96 16.59 -11.41
N ALA A 186 14.20 16.11 -11.53
CA ALA A 186 15.37 16.93 -11.21
C ALA A 186 15.48 18.14 -12.14
N PRO A 187 15.56 19.37 -11.59
CA PRO A 187 15.56 20.59 -12.41
C PRO A 187 16.94 20.97 -12.99
N GLY A 188 18.00 20.22 -12.67
CA GLY A 188 19.35 20.61 -12.96
C GLY A 188 20.30 19.44 -13.26
N PRO A 189 21.63 19.70 -13.26
CA PRO A 189 22.63 18.70 -13.59
C PRO A 189 22.54 17.44 -12.73
N TRP A 190 22.71 16.28 -13.34
CA TRP A 190 22.66 14.97 -12.68
C TRP A 190 23.68 14.82 -11.54
N LEU A 191 24.85 15.46 -11.66
CA LEU A 191 25.85 15.42 -10.59
C LEU A 191 25.30 16.01 -9.28
N ASN A 192 24.68 17.18 -9.34
CA ASN A 192 24.09 17.82 -8.16
C ASN A 192 22.94 16.99 -7.57
N THR A 193 22.14 16.39 -8.44
CA THR A 193 21.06 15.48 -8.02
C THR A 193 21.62 14.24 -7.35
N GLY A 194 22.65 13.62 -7.92
CA GLY A 194 23.35 12.48 -7.36
C GLY A 194 23.97 12.77 -6.00
N LEU A 195 24.63 13.92 -5.84
CA LEU A 195 25.20 14.35 -4.55
C LEU A 195 24.12 14.55 -3.49
N ARG A 196 22.96 15.10 -3.84
CA ARG A 196 21.81 15.24 -2.92
C ARG A 196 21.24 13.89 -2.52
N LEU A 197 21.08 12.96 -3.47
CA LEU A 197 20.64 11.60 -3.17
C LEU A 197 21.63 10.84 -2.29
N MET A 198 22.90 10.96 -2.58
CA MET A 198 23.97 10.38 -1.76
C MET A 198 23.94 10.94 -0.33
N LEU A 199 23.77 12.24 -0.16
CA LEU A 199 23.61 12.86 1.16
C LEU A 199 22.42 12.30 1.90
N ILE A 200 21.24 12.21 1.26
CA ILE A 200 20.03 11.62 1.85
C ILE A 200 20.29 10.17 2.29
N GLY A 201 20.89 9.36 1.42
CA GLY A 201 21.21 7.96 1.70
C GLY A 201 22.21 7.79 2.84
N CYS A 202 23.29 8.59 2.85
CA CYS A 202 24.29 8.57 3.93
C CYS A 202 23.68 8.97 5.27
N LEU A 203 22.88 10.04 5.30
CA LEU A 203 22.20 10.47 6.53
C LEU A 203 21.20 9.40 7.02
N ALA A 204 20.44 8.79 6.11
CA ALA A 204 19.52 7.70 6.47
C ALA A 204 20.27 6.48 7.02
N ALA A 205 21.38 6.09 6.39
CA ALA A 205 22.22 4.98 6.84
C ALA A 205 22.86 5.25 8.21
N LEU A 206 23.35 6.46 8.44
CA LEU A 206 23.90 6.87 9.73
C LEU A 206 22.85 6.80 10.85
N LEU A 207 21.64 7.33 10.60
CA LEU A 207 20.55 7.32 11.57
C LEU A 207 20.02 5.90 11.83
N ALA A 208 20.01 5.04 10.83
CA ALA A 208 19.52 3.67 10.93
C ALA A 208 20.62 2.65 11.29
N GLY A 209 21.89 3.07 11.38
CA GLY A 209 23.06 2.20 11.57
C GLY A 209 22.96 1.30 12.78
N ILE A 210 22.38 1.80 13.88
CA ILE A 210 22.14 1.05 15.11
C ILE A 210 21.25 -0.19 14.89
N GLN A 211 20.34 -0.14 13.91
CA GLN A 211 19.48 -1.27 13.52
C GLN A 211 20.08 -2.08 12.38
N LEU A 212 20.67 -1.41 11.38
CA LEU A 212 21.18 -2.07 10.17
C LEU A 212 22.39 -2.96 10.46
N GLY A 213 23.26 -2.58 11.40
CA GLY A 213 24.42 -3.39 11.79
C GLY A 213 24.01 -4.78 12.33
N PRO A 214 23.25 -4.87 13.42
CA PRO A 214 22.74 -6.14 13.93
C PRO A 214 21.88 -6.91 12.91
N ALA A 215 21.08 -6.21 12.10
CA ALA A 215 20.27 -6.84 11.06
C ALA A 215 21.12 -7.52 9.98
N TRP A 216 22.23 -6.89 9.58
CA TRP A 216 23.18 -7.47 8.66
C TRP A 216 23.83 -8.74 9.20
N ALA A 217 24.22 -8.76 10.47
CA ALA A 217 24.81 -9.93 11.11
C ALA A 217 23.84 -11.12 11.12
N VAL A 218 22.55 -10.89 11.40
CA VAL A 218 21.51 -11.94 11.34
C VAL A 218 21.26 -12.37 9.90
N PHE A 219 21.20 -11.42 8.96
CA PHE A 219 21.02 -11.71 7.54
C PHE A 219 22.13 -12.59 6.99
N ALA A 220 23.39 -12.29 7.31
CA ALA A 220 24.56 -13.00 6.80
C ALA A 220 24.57 -14.49 7.21
N SER A 221 23.89 -14.86 8.29
CA SER A 221 23.74 -16.24 8.76
C SER A 221 22.39 -16.89 8.40
N SER A 222 21.57 -16.26 7.56
CA SER A 222 20.24 -16.72 7.22
C SER A 222 20.19 -17.38 5.83
N ASP A 223 19.16 -18.22 5.59
CA ASP A 223 18.88 -18.87 4.29
C ASP A 223 18.65 -17.85 3.16
N ARG A 224 18.38 -16.60 3.50
CA ARG A 224 18.18 -15.52 2.52
C ARG A 224 19.45 -15.15 1.73
N THR A 225 20.62 -15.59 2.20
CA THR A 225 21.87 -15.46 1.46
C THR A 225 22.05 -16.54 0.39
N GLN A 226 21.12 -17.50 0.32
CA GLN A 226 21.14 -18.61 -0.63
C GLN A 226 19.97 -18.47 -1.62
N PRO A 227 20.14 -17.70 -2.74
CA PRO A 227 19.05 -17.40 -3.66
C PRO A 227 18.31 -18.63 -4.20
N ALA A 228 19.04 -19.72 -4.48
CA ALA A 228 18.44 -20.94 -5.02
C ALA A 228 17.45 -21.60 -4.03
N LEU A 229 17.73 -21.56 -2.73
CA LEU A 229 16.85 -22.11 -1.70
C LEU A 229 15.68 -21.19 -1.36
N PHE A 230 15.85 -19.89 -1.58
CA PHE A 230 14.88 -18.88 -1.17
C PHE A 230 13.90 -18.48 -2.27
N HIS A 231 14.12 -18.89 -3.53
CA HIS A 231 13.35 -18.44 -4.70
C HIS A 231 11.84 -18.69 -4.58
N GLU A 232 11.42 -19.91 -4.20
CA GLU A 232 10.00 -20.22 -4.02
C GLU A 232 9.34 -19.37 -2.91
N GLN A 233 10.09 -19.10 -1.83
CA GLN A 233 9.60 -18.21 -0.77
C GLN A 233 9.52 -16.77 -1.22
N ALA A 234 10.44 -16.31 -2.09
CA ALA A 234 10.46 -14.98 -2.64
C ALA A 234 9.21 -14.71 -3.50
N LEU A 235 8.80 -15.71 -4.29
CA LEU A 235 7.60 -15.64 -5.15
C LEU A 235 6.29 -15.95 -4.41
N HIS A 236 6.35 -16.31 -3.13
CA HIS A 236 5.14 -16.51 -2.34
C HIS A 236 4.35 -15.20 -2.25
N TRP A 237 3.03 -15.27 -2.34
CA TRP A 237 2.13 -14.11 -2.46
C TRP A 237 2.44 -13.24 -3.69
N SER A 238 2.66 -13.84 -4.85
CA SER A 238 2.56 -13.17 -6.14
C SER A 238 1.09 -12.81 -6.40
N THR A 239 0.84 -11.58 -6.84
CA THR A 239 -0.52 -11.13 -7.14
C THR A 239 -1.03 -11.82 -8.41
N HIS A 240 -2.08 -12.62 -8.30
CA HIS A 240 -2.70 -13.24 -9.47
C HIS A 240 -3.31 -12.17 -10.38
N PRO A 241 -3.21 -12.28 -11.73
CA PRO A 241 -3.75 -11.28 -12.66
C PRO A 241 -5.23 -10.94 -12.44
N LEU A 242 -6.07 -11.96 -12.18
CA LEU A 242 -7.49 -11.71 -11.87
C LEU A 242 -7.69 -10.97 -10.54
N ARG A 243 -6.78 -11.13 -9.57
CA ARG A 243 -6.85 -10.37 -8.32
C ARG A 243 -6.61 -8.87 -8.55
N VAL A 244 -5.90 -8.47 -9.61
CA VAL A 244 -5.74 -7.07 -9.97
C VAL A 244 -7.11 -6.42 -10.25
N ALA A 245 -8.09 -7.16 -10.76
CA ALA A 245 -9.44 -6.66 -10.97
C ALA A 245 -10.12 -6.24 -9.65
N THR A 246 -9.70 -6.79 -8.50
CA THR A 246 -10.25 -6.40 -7.19
C THR A 246 -9.85 -4.97 -6.76
N VAL A 247 -8.90 -4.34 -7.46
CA VAL A 247 -8.63 -2.90 -7.32
C VAL A 247 -9.86 -2.07 -7.72
N LEU A 248 -10.64 -2.56 -8.67
CA LEU A 248 -11.82 -1.87 -9.20
C LEU A 248 -13.12 -2.36 -8.55
N ALA A 249 -13.21 -3.66 -8.26
CA ALA A 249 -14.41 -4.28 -7.73
C ALA A 249 -13.99 -5.37 -6.72
N SER A 250 -14.00 -5.05 -5.45
CA SER A 250 -13.69 -6.01 -4.39
C SER A 250 -14.91 -6.89 -4.12
N PRO A 251 -14.77 -8.22 -4.08
CA PRO A 251 -15.86 -9.10 -3.66
C PRO A 251 -16.39 -8.67 -2.30
N VAL A 252 -17.68 -8.40 -2.23
CA VAL A 252 -18.35 -8.05 -0.99
C VAL A 252 -18.81 -9.36 -0.35
N GLY A 253 -18.20 -9.75 0.74
CA GLY A 253 -18.57 -10.95 1.49
C GLY A 253 -18.29 -10.77 2.97
N GLU A 254 -18.92 -11.58 3.80
CA GLU A 254 -18.56 -11.61 5.21
C GLU A 254 -17.13 -12.09 5.35
N TYR A 255 -16.32 -11.36 6.12
CA TYR A 255 -14.91 -11.69 6.43
C TYR A 255 -14.70 -13.09 7.05
N LYS A 256 -15.75 -13.78 7.37
CA LYS A 256 -15.71 -15.18 7.84
C LYS A 256 -15.17 -16.15 6.78
N ASP A 257 -15.36 -15.82 5.51
CA ASP A 257 -14.97 -16.68 4.37
C ASP A 257 -13.59 -16.34 3.80
N LEU A 258 -12.84 -15.38 4.40
CA LEU A 258 -11.50 -15.00 3.98
C LEU A 258 -10.47 -16.13 3.91
N PRO A 259 -10.48 -17.15 4.77
CA PRO A 259 -9.63 -18.31 4.59
C PRO A 259 -9.72 -18.92 3.20
N ASP A 260 -10.91 -18.90 2.65
CA ASP A 260 -11.22 -19.52 1.37
C ASP A 260 -10.87 -18.63 0.16
N ILE A 261 -10.91 -17.30 0.30
CA ILE A 261 -10.41 -16.38 -0.74
C ILE A 261 -8.89 -16.54 -0.93
N GLY A 262 -8.15 -16.78 0.14
CA GLY A 262 -6.73 -17.11 0.03
C GLY A 262 -6.47 -18.39 -0.76
N ARG A 263 -7.27 -19.45 -0.55
CA ARG A 263 -7.26 -20.66 -1.37
C ARG A 263 -7.61 -20.38 -2.82
N PHE A 264 -8.62 -19.56 -3.04
CA PHE A 264 -9.09 -19.23 -4.37
C PHE A 264 -8.01 -18.59 -5.23
N PHE A 265 -7.29 -17.57 -4.68
CA PHE A 265 -6.31 -16.83 -5.47
C PHE A 265 -4.87 -17.36 -5.40
N PHE A 266 -4.50 -18.08 -4.37
CA PHE A 266 -3.10 -18.47 -4.16
C PHE A 266 -2.85 -19.98 -4.27
N GLY A 267 -3.91 -20.78 -4.39
CA GLY A 267 -3.82 -22.22 -4.70
C GLY A 267 -2.92 -23.05 -3.75
N ASN A 268 -2.61 -22.52 -2.55
CA ASN A 268 -1.72 -23.21 -1.61
C ASN A 268 -2.54 -24.02 -0.60
N PRO A 269 -2.66 -25.34 -0.76
CA PRO A 269 -3.39 -26.20 0.16
C PRO A 269 -2.77 -26.27 1.55
N GLN A 270 -1.48 -25.91 1.69
CA GLN A 270 -0.76 -25.97 2.98
C GLN A 270 -0.94 -24.68 3.81
N ARG A 271 -1.34 -23.56 3.19
CA ARG A 271 -1.61 -22.29 3.87
C ARG A 271 -2.88 -21.64 3.32
N PRO A 272 -4.05 -22.27 3.54
CA PRO A 272 -5.31 -21.82 2.98
C PRO A 272 -5.82 -20.46 3.52
N TRP A 273 -5.15 -19.91 4.53
CA TRP A 273 -5.63 -18.81 5.36
C TRP A 273 -5.02 -17.46 5.05
N SER A 274 -4.03 -17.37 4.17
CA SER A 274 -3.24 -16.15 4.10
C SER A 274 -3.15 -15.59 2.71
N VAL A 275 -3.89 -14.52 2.48
CA VAL A 275 -3.55 -13.51 1.49
C VAL A 275 -2.55 -12.55 2.11
N TRP A 276 -1.70 -11.89 1.33
CA TRP A 276 -0.82 -10.84 1.86
C TRP A 276 -1.65 -9.64 2.33
N ALA A 277 -2.36 -8.99 1.43
CA ALA A 277 -3.34 -7.96 1.73
C ALA A 277 -4.75 -8.53 1.58
N GLU A 278 -5.65 -8.28 2.52
CA GLU A 278 -7.03 -8.75 2.45
C GLU A 278 -7.80 -8.06 1.34
N SER A 279 -7.52 -6.79 1.12
CA SER A 279 -8.12 -5.99 0.07
C SER A 279 -7.06 -5.24 -0.72
N LEU A 280 -7.25 -5.15 -2.03
CA LEU A 280 -6.50 -4.26 -2.92
C LEU A 280 -7.38 -3.11 -3.43
N TYR A 281 -8.59 -2.98 -2.91
CA TYR A 281 -9.63 -2.11 -3.42
C TYR A 281 -9.24 -0.63 -3.38
N LEU A 282 -9.55 0.06 -4.46
CA LEU A 282 -9.44 1.51 -4.60
C LEU A 282 -10.70 2.12 -5.24
N GLY A 283 -11.51 1.28 -5.86
CA GLY A 283 -12.76 1.67 -6.49
C GLY A 283 -12.61 2.27 -7.89
N VAL A 284 -13.68 2.15 -8.64
CA VAL A 284 -13.76 2.64 -10.03
C VAL A 284 -13.63 4.17 -10.13
N PRO A 285 -14.23 4.97 -9.23
CA PRO A 285 -14.08 6.42 -9.27
C PRO A 285 -12.62 6.87 -9.13
N VAL A 286 -11.88 6.31 -8.16
CA VAL A 286 -10.47 6.63 -7.94
C VAL A 286 -9.62 6.17 -9.11
N ALA A 287 -9.82 4.94 -9.61
CA ALA A 287 -9.08 4.39 -10.73
C ALA A 287 -9.34 5.18 -12.04
N GLY A 288 -10.59 5.55 -12.31
CA GLY A 288 -10.96 6.35 -13.47
C GLY A 288 -10.34 7.76 -13.43
N LEU A 289 -10.37 8.41 -12.27
CA LEU A 289 -9.70 9.69 -12.07
C LEU A 289 -8.17 9.55 -12.18
N ALA A 290 -7.59 8.45 -11.67
CA ALA A 290 -6.15 8.19 -11.79
C ALA A 290 -5.72 8.05 -13.25
N PHE A 291 -6.48 7.32 -14.06
CA PHE A 291 -6.24 7.22 -15.49
C PHE A 291 -6.30 8.59 -16.17
N LEU A 292 -7.29 9.42 -15.84
CA LEU A 292 -7.40 10.78 -16.33
C LEU A 292 -6.20 11.64 -15.95
N GLY A 293 -5.77 11.57 -14.68
CA GLY A 293 -4.59 12.28 -14.18
C GLY A 293 -3.32 11.86 -14.91
N ALA A 294 -3.11 10.56 -15.11
CA ALA A 294 -1.97 10.03 -15.86
C ALA A 294 -1.93 10.50 -17.32
N TRP A 295 -3.11 10.60 -17.92
CA TRP A 295 -3.25 11.07 -19.31
C TRP A 295 -2.97 12.56 -19.47
N GLN A 296 -3.53 13.40 -18.62
CA GLN A 296 -3.48 14.86 -18.78
C GLN A 296 -2.26 15.49 -18.11
N ARG A 297 -1.80 14.98 -16.97
CA ARG A 297 -0.69 15.54 -16.19
C ARG A 297 0.63 14.85 -16.55
N ARG A 298 1.20 15.30 -17.68
CA ARG A 298 2.48 14.75 -18.19
C ARG A 298 3.65 14.89 -17.21
N ASP A 299 3.61 15.92 -16.37
CA ASP A 299 4.58 16.17 -15.30
C ASP A 299 4.51 15.14 -14.15
N LEU A 300 3.41 14.38 -14.05
CA LEU A 300 3.21 13.32 -13.05
C LEU A 300 3.35 11.89 -13.62
N ARG A 301 3.85 11.74 -14.85
CA ARG A 301 4.05 10.42 -15.47
C ARG A 301 4.97 9.49 -14.68
N VAL A 302 5.87 10.05 -13.86
CA VAL A 302 6.68 9.24 -12.96
C VAL A 302 5.82 8.39 -12.01
N LEU A 303 4.69 8.92 -11.53
CA LEU A 303 3.76 8.15 -10.70
C LEU A 303 3.12 7.00 -11.50
N ALA A 304 2.70 7.26 -12.73
CA ALA A 304 2.16 6.23 -13.61
C ALA A 304 3.22 5.14 -13.91
N LEU A 305 4.47 5.55 -14.19
CA LEU A 305 5.58 4.62 -14.42
C LEU A 305 5.86 3.77 -13.18
N LEU A 306 5.98 4.40 -12.00
CA LEU A 306 6.22 3.70 -10.73
C LEU A 306 5.07 2.74 -10.41
N GLY A 307 3.81 3.17 -10.57
CA GLY A 307 2.64 2.32 -10.35
C GLY A 307 2.60 1.13 -11.31
N THR A 308 2.88 1.34 -12.61
CA THR A 308 2.90 0.27 -13.61
C THR A 308 4.04 -0.71 -13.35
N LEU A 309 5.26 -0.22 -13.08
CA LEU A 309 6.40 -1.07 -12.75
C LEU A 309 6.13 -1.89 -11.48
N ALA A 310 5.61 -1.24 -10.44
CA ALA A 310 5.24 -1.91 -9.20
C ALA A 310 4.16 -2.97 -9.42
N LEU A 311 3.15 -2.70 -10.26
CA LEU A 311 2.11 -3.66 -10.62
C LEU A 311 2.69 -4.88 -11.34
N VAL A 312 3.53 -4.67 -12.36
CA VAL A 312 4.16 -5.77 -13.11
C VAL A 312 5.07 -6.61 -12.20
N LEU A 313 5.83 -5.97 -11.32
CA LEU A 313 6.63 -6.68 -10.32
C LEU A 313 5.77 -7.41 -9.27
N ALA A 314 4.62 -6.83 -8.88
CA ALA A 314 3.69 -7.47 -7.95
C ALA A 314 3.08 -8.77 -8.50
N LEU A 315 2.97 -8.90 -9.82
CA LEU A 315 2.54 -10.15 -10.46
C LEU A 315 3.49 -11.33 -10.15
N GLY A 316 4.74 -11.06 -9.74
CA GLY A 316 5.68 -12.08 -9.34
C GLY A 316 5.82 -13.19 -10.36
N ARG A 317 5.49 -14.43 -9.97
CA ARG A 317 5.54 -15.65 -10.85
C ARG A 317 4.68 -15.54 -12.12
N TYR A 318 3.66 -14.70 -12.12
CA TYR A 318 2.78 -14.55 -13.28
C TYR A 318 3.28 -13.54 -14.31
N GLY A 319 4.19 -12.63 -13.90
CA GLY A 319 4.65 -11.52 -14.75
C GLY A 319 6.06 -11.70 -15.35
N GLY A 320 6.87 -12.61 -14.80
CA GLY A 320 8.24 -12.88 -15.25
C GLY A 320 9.26 -11.78 -14.93
N LEU A 321 8.86 -10.52 -14.82
CA LEU A 321 9.78 -9.40 -14.54
C LEU A 321 10.40 -9.51 -13.15
N TYR A 322 9.69 -10.06 -12.17
CA TYR A 322 10.21 -10.27 -10.82
C TYR A 322 11.42 -11.21 -10.83
N ASP A 323 11.40 -12.25 -11.65
CA ASP A 323 12.51 -13.20 -11.78
C ASP A 323 13.75 -12.53 -12.39
N VAL A 324 13.56 -11.61 -13.34
CA VAL A 324 14.68 -10.82 -13.88
C VAL A 324 15.30 -9.96 -12.78
N PHE A 325 14.49 -9.27 -11.98
CA PHE A 325 14.98 -8.50 -10.84
C PHE A 325 15.64 -9.38 -9.79
N TYR A 326 15.09 -10.55 -9.52
CA TYR A 326 15.65 -11.53 -8.58
C TYR A 326 17.07 -11.96 -8.95
N GLN A 327 17.34 -12.10 -10.25
CA GLN A 327 18.64 -12.52 -10.76
C GLN A 327 19.65 -11.38 -10.93
N VAL A 328 19.18 -10.18 -11.29
CA VAL A 328 20.04 -9.07 -11.72
C VAL A 328 20.24 -8.02 -10.63
N MET A 329 19.19 -7.73 -9.83
CA MET A 329 19.26 -6.64 -8.86
C MET A 329 19.96 -7.08 -7.57
N PRO A 330 20.99 -6.36 -7.11
CA PRO A 330 21.66 -6.67 -5.86
C PRO A 330 20.69 -6.73 -4.69
N LEU A 331 20.81 -7.74 -3.83
CA LEU A 331 19.98 -7.94 -2.63
C LEU A 331 18.48 -8.21 -2.89
N TRP A 332 17.99 -8.10 -4.12
CA TRP A 332 16.57 -8.38 -4.42
C TRP A 332 16.18 -9.81 -4.03
N SER A 333 17.09 -10.76 -4.25
CA SER A 333 16.91 -12.17 -3.92
C SER A 333 16.75 -12.45 -2.42
N ALA A 334 17.07 -11.49 -1.54
CA ALA A 334 16.83 -11.59 -0.10
C ALA A 334 15.40 -11.25 0.32
N PHE A 335 14.60 -10.71 -0.59
CA PHE A 335 13.26 -10.21 -0.32
C PHE A 335 12.18 -11.17 -0.85
N ARG A 336 10.97 -11.01 -0.32
CA ARG A 336 9.84 -11.89 -0.59
C ARG A 336 8.52 -11.13 -0.68
N TYR A 337 7.52 -11.82 -1.23
CA TYR A 337 6.15 -11.34 -1.29
C TYR A 337 5.97 -10.18 -2.26
N PRO A 338 5.88 -10.48 -3.56
CA PRO A 338 5.71 -9.46 -4.62
C PRO A 338 4.51 -8.54 -4.40
N GLU A 339 3.42 -9.05 -3.79
CA GLU A 339 2.20 -8.29 -3.52
C GLU A 339 2.43 -7.04 -2.64
N LYS A 340 3.53 -6.95 -1.90
CA LYS A 340 3.91 -5.73 -1.16
C LYS A 340 3.99 -4.49 -2.07
N LEU A 341 4.37 -4.69 -3.32
CA LEU A 341 4.46 -3.60 -4.31
C LEU A 341 3.10 -3.00 -4.68
N MET A 342 1.99 -3.68 -4.38
CA MET A 342 0.64 -3.11 -4.54
C MET A 342 0.42 -1.86 -3.66
N GLY A 343 1.19 -1.69 -2.59
CA GLY A 343 1.21 -0.43 -1.84
C GLY A 343 1.71 0.76 -2.66
N VAL A 344 2.73 0.57 -3.49
CA VAL A 344 3.23 1.60 -4.42
C VAL A 344 2.20 1.87 -5.53
N VAL A 345 1.50 0.83 -6.00
CA VAL A 345 0.38 0.97 -6.95
C VAL A 345 -0.73 1.84 -6.34
N SER A 346 -1.14 1.54 -5.11
CA SER A 346 -2.17 2.31 -4.39
C SER A 346 -1.75 3.77 -4.20
N PHE A 347 -0.50 4.03 -3.84
CA PHE A 347 0.05 5.39 -3.75
C PHE A 347 0.00 6.13 -5.08
N ALA A 348 0.47 5.50 -6.15
CA ALA A 348 0.48 6.11 -7.47
C ALA A 348 -0.94 6.44 -7.96
N LEU A 349 -1.88 5.50 -7.83
CA LEU A 349 -3.27 5.69 -8.24
C LEU A 349 -3.96 6.79 -7.42
N ALA A 350 -3.76 6.83 -6.10
CA ALA A 350 -4.33 7.86 -5.25
C ALA A 350 -3.83 9.27 -5.62
N MET A 351 -2.52 9.43 -5.83
CA MET A 351 -1.94 10.73 -6.26
C MET A 351 -2.43 11.15 -7.65
N LEU A 352 -2.49 10.21 -8.58
CA LEU A 352 -3.00 10.46 -9.93
C LEU A 352 -4.49 10.75 -9.94
N ALA A 353 -5.29 10.15 -9.03
CA ALA A 353 -6.71 10.44 -8.89
C ALA A 353 -6.95 11.90 -8.45
N GLY A 354 -6.15 12.40 -7.50
CA GLY A 354 -6.17 13.82 -7.14
C GLY A 354 -5.87 14.73 -8.33
N ALA A 355 -4.88 14.36 -9.16
CA ALA A 355 -4.54 15.10 -10.38
C ALA A 355 -5.66 15.00 -11.44
N GLY A 356 -6.33 13.86 -11.53
CA GLY A 356 -7.47 13.64 -12.42
C GLY A 356 -8.68 14.48 -12.03
N LEU A 357 -8.95 14.62 -10.73
CA LEU A 357 -10.02 15.48 -10.24
C LEU A 357 -9.80 16.93 -10.68
N ASP A 358 -8.58 17.43 -10.56
CA ASP A 358 -8.20 18.79 -11.00
C ASP A 358 -8.28 18.98 -12.51
N SER A 359 -8.13 17.90 -13.26
CA SER A 359 -8.17 17.86 -14.71
C SER A 359 -9.58 17.63 -15.25
N LEU A 360 -10.55 17.42 -14.37
CA LEU A 360 -11.91 17.07 -14.73
C LEU A 360 -12.62 18.28 -15.32
N ARG A 361 -12.85 18.24 -16.63
CA ARG A 361 -13.58 19.24 -17.37
C ARG A 361 -14.89 18.65 -17.90
N THR A 362 -15.82 19.51 -18.24
CA THR A 362 -17.18 19.13 -18.69
C THR A 362 -17.25 18.12 -19.84
N GLY A 363 -16.17 17.93 -20.60
CA GLY A 363 -16.10 16.95 -21.69
C GLY A 363 -15.94 15.49 -21.24
N TRP A 364 -15.60 15.23 -19.98
CA TRP A 364 -15.28 13.90 -19.48
C TRP A 364 -16.49 13.06 -19.04
N PHE A 365 -17.69 13.54 -19.26
CA PHE A 365 -18.89 12.74 -19.04
C PHE A 365 -18.87 11.42 -19.84
N ARG A 366 -18.40 11.43 -21.10
CA ARG A 366 -18.36 10.24 -21.96
C ARG A 366 -17.49 9.11 -21.42
N PRO A 367 -16.21 9.32 -21.04
CA PRO A 367 -15.40 8.28 -20.41
C PRO A 367 -16.02 7.72 -19.13
N ALA A 368 -16.57 8.55 -18.26
CA ALA A 368 -17.24 8.07 -17.04
C ALA A 368 -18.46 7.20 -17.37
N ALA A 369 -19.24 7.58 -18.39
CA ALA A 369 -20.37 6.80 -18.86
C ALA A 369 -19.93 5.46 -19.46
N TRP A 370 -18.83 5.42 -20.22
CA TRP A 370 -18.27 4.17 -20.77
C TRP A 370 -17.77 3.22 -19.66
N ILE A 371 -17.09 3.75 -18.64
CA ILE A 371 -16.65 2.95 -17.49
C ILE A 371 -17.88 2.38 -16.77
N ALA A 372 -18.89 3.22 -16.49
CA ALA A 372 -20.13 2.77 -15.88
C ALA A 372 -20.83 1.68 -16.72
N ALA A 373 -20.92 1.89 -18.02
CA ALA A 373 -21.50 0.89 -18.92
C ALA A 373 -20.71 -0.44 -18.90
N ALA A 374 -19.38 -0.37 -18.94
CA ALA A 374 -18.52 -1.56 -18.87
C ALA A 374 -18.71 -2.33 -17.56
N THR A 375 -18.78 -1.64 -16.43
CA THR A 375 -19.00 -2.28 -15.12
C THR A 375 -20.43 -2.86 -15.01
N VAL A 376 -21.45 -2.20 -15.56
CA VAL A 376 -22.81 -2.75 -15.65
C VAL A 376 -22.84 -4.01 -16.51
N CYS A 377 -22.17 -3.99 -17.68
CA CYS A 377 -22.07 -5.16 -18.54
C CYS A 377 -21.35 -6.33 -17.86
N ALA A 378 -20.26 -6.05 -17.11
CA ALA A 378 -19.57 -7.08 -16.35
C ALA A 378 -20.45 -7.66 -15.24
N CYS A 379 -21.20 -6.82 -14.50
CA CYS A 379 -22.18 -7.26 -13.52
C CYS A 379 -23.26 -8.15 -14.15
N ALA A 380 -23.85 -7.70 -15.25
CA ALA A 380 -24.90 -8.44 -15.94
C ALA A 380 -24.39 -9.79 -16.47
N TRP A 381 -23.18 -9.80 -17.07
CA TRP A 381 -22.56 -11.03 -17.58
C TRP A 381 -22.30 -12.03 -16.46
N LEU A 382 -21.68 -11.60 -15.35
CA LEU A 382 -21.43 -12.46 -14.21
C LEU A 382 -22.72 -12.94 -13.56
N GLY A 383 -23.74 -12.08 -13.42
CA GLY A 383 -25.04 -12.44 -12.86
C GLY A 383 -25.79 -13.48 -13.71
N LEU A 384 -25.71 -13.37 -15.03
CA LEU A 384 -26.34 -14.33 -15.96
C LEU A 384 -25.58 -15.66 -16.07
N HIS A 385 -24.27 -15.65 -15.82
CA HIS A 385 -23.38 -16.79 -16.02
C HIS A 385 -22.72 -17.25 -14.72
N THR A 386 -23.32 -16.98 -13.55
CA THR A 386 -22.74 -17.28 -12.23
C THR A 386 -22.34 -18.73 -12.09
N ASP A 387 -23.18 -19.68 -12.54
CA ASP A 387 -22.89 -21.11 -12.47
C ASP A 387 -21.72 -21.49 -13.36
N THR A 388 -21.69 -21.03 -14.61
CA THR A 388 -20.62 -21.33 -15.57
C THR A 388 -19.29 -20.72 -15.13
N ALA A 389 -19.33 -19.44 -14.69
CA ALA A 389 -18.16 -18.75 -14.17
C ALA A 389 -17.65 -19.40 -12.86
N GLY A 390 -18.57 -19.84 -12.01
CA GLY A 390 -18.23 -20.57 -10.79
C GLY A 390 -17.57 -21.93 -11.07
N VAL A 391 -18.08 -22.69 -12.05
CA VAL A 391 -17.46 -23.97 -12.49
C VAL A 391 -16.07 -23.72 -13.07
N TRP A 392 -15.91 -22.73 -13.94
CA TRP A 392 -14.62 -22.35 -14.48
C TRP A 392 -13.64 -21.93 -13.35
N ALA A 393 -14.09 -21.10 -12.44
CA ALA A 393 -13.28 -20.64 -11.32
C ALA A 393 -12.88 -21.79 -10.38
N ALA A 394 -13.78 -22.74 -10.12
CA ALA A 394 -13.48 -23.92 -9.34
C ALA A 394 -12.37 -24.78 -10.00
N ALA A 395 -12.45 -24.95 -11.32
CA ALA A 395 -11.45 -25.73 -12.08
C ALA A 395 -10.10 -25.02 -12.14
N GLU A 396 -10.10 -23.71 -12.44
CA GLU A 396 -8.86 -22.91 -12.59
C GLU A 396 -8.08 -22.76 -11.28
N PHE A 397 -8.79 -22.52 -10.18
CA PHE A 397 -8.18 -22.25 -8.87
C PHE A 397 -8.16 -23.45 -7.94
N GLY A 398 -8.68 -24.60 -8.34
CA GLY A 398 -8.79 -25.79 -7.48
C GLY A 398 -9.66 -25.55 -6.24
N ALA A 399 -10.61 -24.60 -6.31
CA ALA A 399 -11.47 -24.22 -5.22
C ALA A 399 -12.72 -25.11 -5.13
N PRO A 400 -13.30 -25.33 -3.91
CA PRO A 400 -14.60 -25.98 -3.78
C PRO A 400 -15.68 -25.25 -4.59
N ALA A 401 -16.51 -25.97 -5.34
CA ALA A 401 -17.54 -25.40 -6.20
C ALA A 401 -18.49 -24.40 -5.49
N PRO A 402 -18.94 -24.66 -4.24
CA PRO A 402 -19.77 -23.70 -3.51
C PRO A 402 -19.07 -22.37 -3.25
N LEU A 403 -17.76 -22.42 -2.91
CA LEU A 403 -16.95 -21.23 -2.70
C LEU A 403 -16.75 -20.44 -3.97
N ALA A 404 -16.37 -21.11 -5.07
CA ALA A 404 -16.18 -20.47 -6.37
C ALA A 404 -17.46 -19.76 -6.84
N ARG A 405 -18.63 -20.37 -6.63
CA ARG A 405 -19.92 -19.75 -6.89
C ARG A 405 -20.16 -18.52 -6.02
N SER A 406 -19.93 -18.61 -4.71
CA SER A 406 -20.10 -17.47 -3.77
C SER A 406 -19.19 -16.30 -4.15
N VAL A 407 -17.94 -16.57 -4.51
CA VAL A 407 -16.98 -15.53 -4.97
C VAL A 407 -17.48 -14.89 -6.26
N THR A 408 -18.02 -15.66 -7.21
CA THR A 408 -18.55 -15.14 -8.48
C THR A 408 -19.80 -14.26 -8.25
N GLU A 409 -20.71 -14.69 -7.39
CA GLU A 409 -21.88 -13.90 -6.98
C GLU A 409 -21.45 -12.58 -6.31
N SER A 410 -20.51 -12.65 -5.36
CA SER A 410 -19.97 -11.47 -4.68
C SER A 410 -19.27 -10.51 -5.66
N ALA A 411 -18.57 -11.02 -6.67
CA ALA A 411 -17.96 -10.20 -7.72
C ALA A 411 -19.00 -9.47 -8.56
N ALA A 412 -20.14 -10.12 -8.89
CA ALA A 412 -21.23 -9.48 -9.62
C ALA A 412 -21.81 -8.29 -8.84
N TRP A 413 -22.04 -8.45 -7.54
CA TRP A 413 -22.48 -7.35 -6.66
C TRP A 413 -21.44 -6.23 -6.57
N ALA A 414 -20.16 -6.58 -6.45
CA ALA A 414 -19.08 -5.60 -6.42
C ALA A 414 -19.03 -4.72 -7.68
N PHE A 415 -19.23 -5.33 -8.86
CA PHE A 415 -19.35 -4.56 -10.11
C PHE A 415 -20.58 -3.67 -10.15
N LEU A 416 -21.71 -4.10 -9.56
CA LEU A 416 -22.90 -3.27 -9.45
C LEU A 416 -22.67 -2.03 -8.59
N PHE A 417 -22.06 -2.19 -7.41
CA PHE A 417 -21.69 -1.05 -6.55
C PHE A 417 -20.74 -0.10 -7.28
N SER A 418 -19.72 -0.64 -7.95
CA SER A 418 -18.78 0.14 -8.74
C SER A 418 -19.48 0.92 -9.88
N ALA A 419 -20.49 0.32 -10.51
CA ALA A 419 -21.30 0.97 -11.53
C ALA A 419 -22.11 2.15 -10.95
N VAL A 420 -22.72 1.96 -9.78
CA VAL A 420 -23.47 3.02 -9.09
C VAL A 420 -22.54 4.20 -8.74
N ALA A 421 -21.34 3.92 -8.20
CA ALA A 421 -20.36 4.94 -7.89
C ALA A 421 -19.88 5.69 -9.16
N ALA A 422 -19.58 4.97 -10.25
CA ALA A 422 -19.21 5.57 -11.53
C ALA A 422 -20.31 6.43 -12.15
N LEU A 423 -21.57 5.97 -12.08
CA LEU A 423 -22.74 6.75 -12.51
C LEU A 423 -22.91 8.02 -11.68
N GLY A 424 -22.72 7.94 -10.37
CA GLY A 424 -22.78 9.09 -9.47
C GLY A 424 -21.76 10.17 -9.86
N VAL A 425 -20.51 9.77 -10.12
CA VAL A 425 -19.47 10.67 -10.64
C VAL A 425 -19.88 11.26 -12.00
N GLY A 426 -20.39 10.41 -12.92
CA GLY A 426 -20.88 10.86 -14.22
C GLY A 426 -21.99 11.90 -14.12
N LEU A 427 -22.96 11.69 -13.23
CA LEU A 427 -24.06 12.65 -12.98
C LEU A 427 -23.56 13.97 -12.39
N ALA A 428 -22.58 13.94 -11.48
CA ALA A 428 -21.97 15.16 -10.94
C ALA A 428 -21.28 15.98 -12.05
N VAL A 429 -20.53 15.34 -12.95
CA VAL A 429 -19.90 15.97 -14.12
C VAL A 429 -20.94 16.52 -15.09
N PHE A 430 -22.02 15.77 -15.34
CA PHE A 430 -23.13 16.20 -16.18
C PHE A 430 -23.84 17.41 -15.59
N GLY A 431 -24.14 17.39 -14.28
CA GLY A 431 -24.75 18.51 -13.59
C GLY A 431 -23.90 19.79 -13.66
N ALA A 432 -22.58 19.65 -13.55
CA ALA A 432 -21.63 20.75 -13.72
C ALA A 432 -21.64 21.31 -15.16
N ARG A 433 -21.75 20.44 -16.18
CA ARG A 433 -21.79 20.84 -17.58
C ARG A 433 -23.04 21.66 -17.93
N HIS A 434 -24.18 21.31 -17.34
CA HIS A 434 -25.46 21.96 -17.62
C HIS A 434 -25.81 23.07 -16.62
N GLU A 435 -24.81 23.56 -15.87
CA GLU A 435 -24.96 24.61 -14.85
C GLU A 435 -25.99 24.29 -13.74
N ARG A 436 -26.46 23.05 -13.65
CA ARG A 436 -27.36 22.58 -12.58
C ARG A 436 -26.66 22.49 -11.24
N LEU A 437 -25.34 22.22 -11.26
CA LEU A 437 -24.45 22.23 -10.09
C LEU A 437 -23.42 23.34 -10.29
N ARG A 438 -23.40 24.34 -9.39
CA ARG A 438 -22.53 25.51 -9.47
C ARG A 438 -21.47 25.52 -8.38
N GLY A 439 -20.38 26.23 -8.60
CA GLY A 439 -19.31 26.43 -7.62
C GLY A 439 -18.56 25.17 -7.26
N ALA A 440 -18.38 24.89 -5.96
CA ALA A 440 -17.64 23.76 -5.45
C ALA A 440 -18.43 22.44 -5.36
N TRP A 441 -19.76 22.47 -5.57
CA TRP A 441 -20.63 21.31 -5.37
C TRP A 441 -20.27 20.07 -6.21
N PRO A 442 -19.98 20.18 -7.52
CA PRO A 442 -19.62 19.02 -8.32
C PRO A 442 -18.39 18.29 -7.76
N VAL A 443 -17.37 19.06 -7.39
CA VAL A 443 -16.13 18.53 -6.81
C VAL A 443 -16.39 17.88 -5.45
N ALA A 444 -17.18 18.51 -4.59
CA ALA A 444 -17.54 17.98 -3.27
C ALA A 444 -18.30 16.65 -3.40
N ILE A 445 -19.25 16.55 -4.34
CA ILE A 445 -20.02 15.32 -4.60
C ILE A 445 -19.09 14.21 -5.08
N ILE A 446 -18.17 14.50 -6.01
CA ILE A 446 -17.23 13.48 -6.53
C ILE A 446 -16.31 12.99 -5.42
N VAL A 447 -15.76 13.89 -4.60
CA VAL A 447 -14.93 13.51 -3.45
C VAL A 447 -15.74 12.67 -2.45
N ALA A 448 -16.99 13.05 -2.17
CA ALA A 448 -17.86 12.29 -1.27
C ALA A 448 -18.15 10.89 -1.81
N ILE A 449 -18.50 10.75 -3.10
CA ILE A 449 -18.75 9.45 -3.74
C ILE A 449 -17.48 8.59 -3.68
N ALA A 450 -16.34 9.12 -4.08
CA ALA A 450 -15.09 8.39 -4.06
C ALA A 450 -14.68 7.98 -2.62
N THR A 451 -15.00 8.80 -1.60
CA THR A 451 -14.74 8.48 -0.19
C THR A 451 -15.70 7.43 0.36
N LEU A 452 -16.95 7.42 -0.08
CA LEU A 452 -17.94 6.44 0.35
C LEU A 452 -17.77 5.09 -0.35
N ASP A 453 -17.18 5.09 -1.54
CA ASP A 453 -16.87 3.90 -2.31
C ASP A 453 -15.65 3.16 -1.73
N LEU A 454 -14.70 3.88 -1.13
CA LEU A 454 -13.52 3.31 -0.43
C LEU A 454 -13.89 2.65 0.90
#